data_da07dd095879e3d329c3ae0fab294866
#
_entry.id   da07dd095879e3d329c3ae0fab294866
#
_cell.length_a   1.000
_cell.length_b   1.000
_cell.length_c   1.000
_cell.angle_alpha   90.00
_cell.angle_beta   90.00
_cell.angle_gamma   90.00
#
_symmetry.space_group_name_H-M   'P 1'
#
loop_
_entity.id
_entity.type
_entity.pdbx_description
1 polymer ?
#
loop_
_entity_poly.entity_id
_entity_poly.type
_entity_poly.pdbx_seq_one_letter_code
_entity_poly.pdbx_strand_id
1 'polypeptide(L)'
;LPLQENNMLKLPGLIDPHVHVREPGQTHKEDWDTVTQAALAGGVTTILAMPNTKPPIFDEPTLDLALAAAKQKARCDYAQFLGAGPDNAEIVASLAPKAAGLKMYLDSTFGELRLDDMTLWQPHFENFPKEYPIVLHSESRTMAAGILFAAIYDRPVHIAHVSLKEEILLIKAAKEKG
;
A
#
# COMPACT_ATOMS: atom_id res chain seq x y z
N LEU A 1 32.19 29.69 -1.79
CA LEU A 1 31.72 30.16 -0.49
C LEU A 1 31.53 28.94 0.40
N PRO A 2 32.16 28.88 1.60
CA PRO A 2 31.85 27.80 2.53
C PRO A 2 30.38 27.96 2.94
N LEU A 3 29.58 26.93 2.68
CA LEU A 3 28.22 26.83 3.23
C LEU A 3 28.39 26.83 4.76
N GLN A 4 27.86 27.84 5.42
CA GLN A 4 27.86 27.90 6.90
C GLN A 4 26.99 26.68 7.35
N GLU A 5 27.60 25.69 7.99
CA GLU A 5 26.92 24.49 8.51
C GLU A 5 25.75 24.81 9.46
N ASN A 6 25.65 26.01 9.96
CA ASN A 6 24.66 26.41 10.98
C ASN A 6 23.23 26.64 10.47
N ASN A 7 22.97 26.56 9.16
CA ASN A 7 21.63 26.77 8.58
C ASN A 7 21.06 25.56 7.84
N MET A 8 21.69 24.39 7.92
CA MET A 8 21.18 23.16 7.30
C MET A 8 20.46 22.29 8.33
N LEU A 9 19.20 21.95 8.05
CA LEU A 9 18.46 20.97 8.80
C LEU A 9 18.80 19.56 8.26
N LYS A 10 19.42 18.73 9.09
CA LYS A 10 19.71 17.34 8.76
C LYS A 10 18.48 16.48 9.11
N LEU A 11 17.87 15.86 8.10
CA LEU A 11 16.73 14.96 8.24
C LEU A 11 17.14 13.53 7.85
N PRO A 12 16.49 12.50 8.41
CA PRO A 12 16.57 11.16 7.85
C PRO A 12 15.96 11.13 6.44
N GLY A 13 16.33 10.14 5.63
CA GLY A 13 15.66 9.90 4.35
C GLY A 13 14.15 9.67 4.56
N LEU A 14 13.34 10.23 3.67
CA LEU A 14 11.89 10.10 3.73
C LEU A 14 11.45 8.73 3.23
N ILE A 15 10.31 8.27 3.72
CA ILE A 15 9.64 7.03 3.27
C ILE A 15 8.32 7.43 2.61
N ASP A 16 8.11 7.03 1.35
CA ASP A 16 6.81 7.15 0.70
C ASP A 16 6.09 5.79 0.73
N PRO A 17 5.06 5.63 1.58
CA PRO A 17 4.38 4.36 1.77
C PRO A 17 3.30 4.07 0.71
N HIS A 18 3.15 4.90 -0.34
CA HIS A 18 2.05 4.76 -1.29
C HIS A 18 2.42 5.23 -2.70
N VAL A 19 3.15 4.40 -3.46
CA VAL A 19 3.63 4.75 -4.80
C VAL A 19 3.08 3.80 -5.85
N HIS A 20 2.65 4.32 -6.98
CA HIS A 20 2.24 3.53 -8.14
C HIS A 20 3.38 3.43 -9.16
N VAL A 21 4.22 2.43 -9.05
CA VAL A 21 5.39 2.20 -9.91
C VAL A 21 5.01 1.84 -11.35
N ARG A 22 3.82 1.27 -11.55
CA ARG A 22 3.29 0.89 -12.88
C ARG A 22 4.00 -0.26 -13.59
N GLU A 23 5.02 -0.83 -13.01
CA GLU A 23 5.70 -2.03 -13.50
C GLU A 23 5.38 -3.21 -12.56
N PRO A 24 4.94 -4.33 -13.10
CA PRO A 24 4.88 -4.73 -14.54
C PRO A 24 3.72 -4.10 -15.34
N GLY A 25 3.87 -4.11 -16.67
CA GLY A 25 2.81 -3.98 -17.67
C GLY A 25 2.35 -2.56 -18.05
N GLN A 26 2.79 -1.52 -17.36
CA GLN A 26 2.43 -0.13 -17.65
C GLN A 26 3.65 0.81 -17.68
N THR A 27 4.80 0.30 -18.10
CA THR A 27 6.10 1.00 -18.12
C THR A 27 6.13 2.23 -19.02
N HIS A 28 5.15 2.39 -19.90
CA HIS A 28 4.97 3.63 -20.65
C HIS A 28 4.55 4.83 -19.79
N LYS A 29 4.10 4.59 -18.54
CA LYS A 29 3.73 5.63 -17.57
C LYS A 29 4.84 5.85 -16.57
N GLU A 30 5.40 4.75 -16.01
CA GLU A 30 6.41 4.76 -14.98
C GLU A 30 7.03 3.38 -14.85
N ASP A 31 8.29 3.29 -14.41
CA ASP A 31 8.96 2.04 -14.08
C ASP A 31 9.83 2.17 -12.81
N TRP A 32 10.44 1.08 -12.36
CA TRP A 32 11.25 1.07 -11.15
C TRP A 32 12.47 2.00 -11.23
N ASP A 33 13.07 2.18 -12.39
CA ASP A 33 14.23 3.05 -12.55
C ASP A 33 13.84 4.53 -12.38
N THR A 34 12.87 4.97 -13.15
CA THR A 34 12.48 6.37 -13.22
C THR A 34 11.79 6.85 -11.93
N VAL A 35 10.89 6.04 -11.35
CA VAL A 35 10.20 6.39 -10.10
C VAL A 35 11.18 6.49 -8.92
N THR A 36 12.14 5.56 -8.80
CA THR A 36 13.08 5.59 -7.69
C THR A 36 14.16 6.66 -7.87
N GLN A 37 14.50 7.02 -9.11
CA GLN A 37 15.31 8.19 -9.39
C GLN A 37 14.62 9.48 -8.95
N ALA A 38 13.32 9.64 -9.27
CA ALA A 38 12.52 10.79 -8.86
C ALA A 38 12.37 10.84 -7.33
N ALA A 39 12.16 9.70 -6.68
CA ALA A 39 12.08 9.58 -5.23
C ALA A 39 13.37 10.11 -4.56
N LEU A 40 14.53 9.63 -5.00
CA LEU A 40 15.83 10.09 -4.47
C LEU A 40 16.06 11.59 -4.70
N ALA A 41 15.67 12.12 -5.87
CA ALA A 41 15.77 13.55 -6.14
C ALA A 41 14.91 14.39 -5.20
N GLY A 42 13.80 13.83 -4.68
CA GLY A 42 12.93 14.45 -3.66
C GLY A 42 13.33 14.15 -2.21
N GLY A 43 14.44 13.41 -1.97
CA GLY A 43 14.86 13.02 -0.63
C GLY A 43 14.13 11.79 -0.05
N VAL A 44 13.35 11.09 -0.86
CA VAL A 44 12.71 9.82 -0.50
C VAL A 44 13.68 8.68 -0.76
N THR A 45 14.03 7.94 0.29
CA THR A 45 15.01 6.84 0.24
C THR A 45 14.39 5.45 0.30
N THR A 46 13.08 5.37 0.55
CA THR A 46 12.31 4.12 0.58
C THR A 46 10.92 4.34 0.00
N ILE A 47 10.49 3.47 -0.90
CA ILE A 47 9.12 3.51 -1.45
C ILE A 47 8.40 2.18 -1.23
N LEU A 48 7.07 2.25 -0.99
CA LEU A 48 6.22 1.07 -0.93
C LEU A 48 5.26 1.06 -2.12
N ALA A 49 5.42 0.07 -3.01
CA ALA A 49 4.73 0.02 -4.30
C ALA A 49 3.33 -0.61 -4.20
N MET A 50 2.33 0.04 -4.80
CA MET A 50 0.95 -0.45 -4.87
C MET A 50 0.78 -1.58 -5.89
N PRO A 51 -0.15 -2.54 -5.62
CA PRO A 51 -0.25 -3.79 -6.39
C PRO A 51 -1.10 -3.70 -7.67
N ASN A 52 -1.70 -2.56 -8.01
CA ASN A 52 -2.60 -2.41 -9.16
C ASN A 52 -1.87 -2.21 -10.49
N THR A 53 -1.01 -3.14 -10.83
CA THR A 53 -0.23 -3.26 -12.07
C THR A 53 -0.94 -4.15 -13.10
N LYS A 54 -0.27 -4.54 -14.19
CA LYS A 54 -0.75 -5.51 -15.19
C LYS A 54 0.32 -6.56 -15.49
N PRO A 55 0.19 -7.79 -15.00
CA PRO A 55 -0.87 -8.27 -14.11
C PRO A 55 -0.84 -7.57 -12.74
N PRO A 56 -1.96 -7.58 -11.96
CA PRO A 56 -1.96 -7.13 -10.58
C PRO A 56 -1.11 -8.08 -9.71
N ILE A 57 -0.59 -7.57 -8.61
CA ILE A 57 0.26 -8.35 -7.70
C ILE A 57 -0.62 -8.99 -6.62
N PHE A 58 -1.03 -10.24 -6.81
CA PHE A 58 -2.01 -10.92 -5.96
C PHE A 58 -1.67 -12.38 -5.63
N ASP A 59 -0.54 -12.89 -6.16
CA ASP A 59 -0.02 -14.23 -5.93
C ASP A 59 1.51 -14.26 -5.97
N GLU A 60 2.12 -15.41 -5.73
CA GLU A 60 3.58 -15.55 -5.69
C GLU A 60 4.24 -15.26 -7.07
N PRO A 61 3.75 -15.78 -8.20
CA PRO A 61 4.35 -15.48 -9.50
C PRO A 61 4.37 -13.99 -9.83
N THR A 62 3.28 -13.26 -9.55
CA THR A 62 3.20 -11.82 -9.83
C THR A 62 4.02 -10.99 -8.85
N LEU A 63 4.12 -11.41 -7.59
CA LEU A 63 5.02 -10.80 -6.60
C LEU A 63 6.48 -10.97 -7.02
N ASP A 64 6.89 -12.18 -7.37
CA ASP A 64 8.25 -12.47 -7.82
C ASP A 64 8.63 -11.70 -9.09
N LEU A 65 7.69 -11.53 -10.03
CA LEU A 65 7.87 -10.72 -11.22
C LEU A 65 8.17 -9.25 -10.86
N ALA A 66 7.39 -8.66 -9.96
CA ALA A 66 7.58 -7.27 -9.53
C ALA A 66 8.90 -7.09 -8.77
N LEU A 67 9.22 -8.01 -7.84
CA LEU A 67 10.45 -7.96 -7.05
C LEU A 67 11.70 -8.18 -7.92
N ALA A 68 11.63 -9.04 -8.94
CA ALA A 68 12.72 -9.23 -9.90
C ALA A 68 13.00 -7.95 -10.70
N ALA A 69 11.95 -7.26 -11.17
CA ALA A 69 12.09 -5.98 -11.86
C ALA A 69 12.68 -4.90 -10.94
N ALA A 70 12.17 -4.81 -9.71
CA ALA A 70 12.67 -3.87 -8.70
C ALA A 70 14.17 -4.12 -8.40
N LYS A 71 14.55 -5.38 -8.19
CA LYS A 71 15.94 -5.75 -7.90
C LYS A 71 16.93 -5.33 -8.99
N GLN A 72 16.46 -5.30 -10.24
CA GLN A 72 17.32 -4.92 -11.37
C GLN A 72 17.41 -3.40 -11.57
N LYS A 73 16.35 -2.65 -11.22
CA LYS A 73 16.19 -1.26 -11.65
C LYS A 73 16.13 -0.25 -10.51
N ALA A 74 15.63 -0.65 -9.33
CA ALA A 74 15.41 0.29 -8.24
C ALA A 74 16.72 0.91 -7.74
N ARG A 75 16.69 2.21 -7.47
CA ARG A 75 17.82 3.03 -7.00
C ARG A 75 17.75 3.40 -5.53
N CYS A 76 16.60 3.16 -4.89
CA CYS A 76 16.40 3.32 -3.45
C CYS A 76 15.80 2.03 -2.86
N ASP A 77 15.66 1.98 -1.54
CA ASP A 77 14.99 0.87 -0.87
C ASP A 77 13.52 0.79 -1.29
N TYR A 78 12.99 -0.42 -1.32
CA TYR A 78 11.62 -0.66 -1.77
C TYR A 78 10.99 -1.87 -1.08
N ALA A 79 9.65 -1.86 -1.04
CA ALA A 79 8.84 -3.04 -0.80
C ALA A 79 7.58 -3.02 -1.67
N GLN A 80 6.96 -4.18 -1.87
CA GLN A 80 5.79 -4.36 -2.73
C GLN A 80 4.58 -4.77 -1.88
N PHE A 81 3.44 -4.08 -2.03
CA PHE A 81 2.17 -4.55 -1.48
C PHE A 81 1.59 -5.68 -2.31
N LEU A 82 0.92 -6.62 -1.63
CA LEU A 82 0.01 -7.59 -2.23
C LEU A 82 -1.38 -6.97 -2.39
N GLY A 83 -2.11 -7.38 -3.42
CA GLY A 83 -3.50 -6.99 -3.66
C GLY A 83 -4.47 -8.07 -3.17
N ALA A 84 -5.48 -7.67 -2.40
CA ALA A 84 -6.58 -8.54 -2.07
C ALA A 84 -7.48 -8.75 -3.28
N GLY A 85 -7.77 -10.00 -3.60
CA GLY A 85 -8.70 -10.45 -4.63
C GLY A 85 -9.80 -11.32 -4.03
N PRO A 86 -10.81 -11.74 -4.81
CA PRO A 86 -11.95 -12.49 -4.29
C PRO A 86 -11.58 -13.85 -3.68
N ASP A 87 -10.53 -14.51 -4.17
CA ASP A 87 -10.25 -15.92 -3.86
C ASP A 87 -8.80 -16.15 -3.39
N ASN A 88 -8.08 -15.10 -2.97
CA ASN A 88 -6.64 -15.21 -2.67
C ASN A 88 -6.23 -14.96 -1.21
N ALA A 89 -7.17 -14.94 -0.27
CA ALA A 89 -6.90 -14.57 1.12
C ALA A 89 -5.80 -15.42 1.78
N GLU A 90 -5.85 -16.75 1.60
CA GLU A 90 -4.82 -17.67 2.13
C GLU A 90 -3.48 -17.51 1.42
N ILE A 91 -3.50 -17.28 0.09
CA ILE A 91 -2.29 -17.07 -0.71
C ILE A 91 -1.55 -15.83 -0.23
N VAL A 92 -2.24 -14.67 -0.17
CA VAL A 92 -1.59 -13.42 0.26
C VAL A 92 -1.16 -13.47 1.72
N ALA A 93 -1.89 -14.19 2.58
CA ALA A 93 -1.47 -14.40 3.97
C ALA A 93 -0.13 -15.15 4.06
N SER A 94 0.05 -16.19 3.25
CA SER A 94 1.30 -16.96 3.20
C SER A 94 2.49 -16.15 2.67
N LEU A 95 2.22 -15.15 1.83
CA LEU A 95 3.23 -14.28 1.20
C LEU A 95 3.55 -13.01 2.02
N ALA A 96 2.82 -12.74 3.10
CA ALA A 96 3.01 -11.55 3.92
C ALA A 96 4.48 -11.28 4.30
N PRO A 97 5.31 -12.29 4.67
CA PRO A 97 6.73 -12.06 5.00
C PRO A 97 7.59 -11.53 3.85
N LYS A 98 7.13 -11.64 2.60
CA LYS A 98 7.83 -11.15 1.42
C LYS A 98 7.32 -9.77 0.95
N ALA A 99 6.29 -9.21 1.59
CA ALA A 99 5.57 -8.04 1.12
C ALA A 99 5.57 -6.89 2.14
N ALA A 100 5.23 -5.68 1.67
CA ALA A 100 5.03 -4.52 2.53
C ALA A 100 3.74 -4.60 3.38
N GLY A 101 2.78 -5.41 2.94
CA GLY A 101 1.46 -5.56 3.53
C GLY A 101 0.42 -5.92 2.47
N LEU A 102 -0.86 -5.85 2.85
CA LEU A 102 -2.00 -6.11 1.97
C LEU A 102 -2.71 -4.81 1.61
N LYS A 103 -2.95 -4.59 0.34
CA LYS A 103 -3.80 -3.49 -0.16
C LYS A 103 -5.16 -4.02 -0.56
N MET A 104 -6.22 -3.45 -0.01
CA MET A 104 -7.61 -3.73 -0.37
C MET A 104 -8.25 -2.52 -1.05
N TYR A 105 -8.96 -2.75 -2.13
CA TYR A 105 -9.71 -1.72 -2.87
C TYR A 105 -11.20 -1.95 -2.65
N LEU A 106 -11.81 -1.15 -1.78
CA LEU A 106 -13.21 -1.28 -1.36
C LEU A 106 -14.15 -0.37 -2.15
N ASP A 107 -13.58 0.55 -2.93
CA ASP A 107 -14.30 1.48 -3.80
C ASP A 107 -13.76 1.45 -5.23
N SER A 108 -14.44 2.17 -6.11
CA SER A 108 -14.05 2.32 -7.50
C SER A 108 -12.64 2.87 -7.62
N THR A 109 -11.78 2.12 -8.28
CA THR A 109 -10.39 2.49 -8.55
C THR A 109 -9.98 1.97 -9.91
N PHE A 110 -8.77 2.34 -10.34
CA PHE A 110 -8.19 1.83 -11.55
C PHE A 110 -7.57 0.45 -11.32
N GLY A 111 -8.06 -0.57 -12.05
CA GLY A 111 -7.54 -1.95 -11.99
C GLY A 111 -8.60 -2.99 -11.62
N GLU A 112 -8.16 -4.24 -11.52
CA GLU A 112 -9.02 -5.43 -11.40
C GLU A 112 -9.17 -5.92 -9.95
N LEU A 113 -8.54 -5.25 -8.96
CA LEU A 113 -8.49 -5.70 -7.55
C LEU A 113 -9.65 -5.18 -6.69
N ARG A 114 -10.75 -4.72 -7.30
CA ARG A 114 -11.89 -4.20 -6.55
C ARG A 114 -12.68 -5.32 -5.87
N LEU A 115 -12.97 -5.15 -4.58
CA LEU A 115 -13.79 -6.03 -3.77
C LEU A 115 -15.14 -5.36 -3.45
N ASP A 116 -16.12 -5.51 -4.34
CA ASP A 116 -17.43 -4.88 -4.23
C ASP A 116 -18.32 -5.47 -3.11
N ASP A 117 -18.09 -6.74 -2.76
CA ASP A 117 -18.87 -7.46 -1.76
C ASP A 117 -18.09 -7.54 -0.43
N MET A 118 -18.70 -7.08 0.65
CA MET A 118 -18.11 -7.12 1.99
C MET A 118 -17.84 -8.54 2.49
N THR A 119 -18.55 -9.55 1.98
CA THR A 119 -18.27 -10.95 2.33
C THR A 119 -16.90 -11.41 1.85
N LEU A 120 -16.36 -10.76 0.80
CA LEU A 120 -15.01 -11.01 0.29
C LEU A 120 -13.92 -10.38 1.17
N TRP A 121 -14.26 -9.43 2.03
CA TRP A 121 -13.28 -8.76 2.90
C TRP A 121 -12.92 -9.63 4.10
N GLN A 122 -13.91 -10.34 4.64
CA GLN A 122 -13.78 -11.13 5.86
C GLN A 122 -12.56 -12.08 5.83
N PRO A 123 -12.37 -12.94 4.81
CA PRO A 123 -11.22 -13.84 4.78
C PRO A 123 -9.87 -13.13 4.85
N HIS A 124 -9.75 -11.94 4.28
CA HIS A 124 -8.52 -11.15 4.33
C HIS A 124 -8.26 -10.58 5.72
N PHE A 125 -9.29 -10.05 6.39
CA PHE A 125 -9.16 -9.56 7.77
C PHE A 125 -8.84 -10.68 8.75
N GLU A 126 -9.38 -11.86 8.51
CA GLU A 126 -9.22 -13.04 9.37
C GLU A 126 -7.83 -13.70 9.20
N ASN A 127 -7.40 -13.92 7.95
CA ASN A 127 -6.23 -14.74 7.65
C ASN A 127 -4.92 -13.95 7.52
N PHE A 128 -4.95 -12.67 7.12
CA PHE A 128 -3.71 -11.92 6.92
C PHE A 128 -3.02 -11.67 8.27
N PRO A 129 -1.71 -11.97 8.42
CA PRO A 129 -1.03 -11.87 9.71
C PRO A 129 -1.06 -10.45 10.28
N LYS A 130 -1.33 -10.32 11.60
CA LYS A 130 -1.54 -9.03 12.27
C LYS A 130 -0.28 -8.15 12.34
N GLU A 131 0.89 -8.74 12.18
CA GLU A 131 2.19 -8.06 12.17
C GLU A 131 2.39 -7.20 10.91
N TYR A 132 1.61 -7.46 9.85
CA TYR A 132 1.69 -6.74 8.58
C TYR A 132 0.45 -5.86 8.38
N PRO A 133 0.61 -4.64 7.83
CA PRO A 133 -0.51 -3.72 7.67
C PRO A 133 -1.50 -4.17 6.60
N ILE A 134 -2.80 -3.94 6.85
CA ILE A 134 -3.82 -3.87 5.81
C ILE A 134 -4.06 -2.40 5.47
N VAL A 135 -3.94 -2.05 4.20
CA VAL A 135 -4.14 -0.68 3.68
C VAL A 135 -5.42 -0.65 2.86
N LEU A 136 -6.34 0.23 3.21
CA LEU A 136 -7.66 0.34 2.58
C LEU A 136 -7.72 1.54 1.63
N HIS A 137 -8.11 1.32 0.37
CA HIS A 137 -8.71 2.31 -0.49
C HIS A 137 -10.21 2.29 -0.24
N SER A 138 -10.71 3.26 0.48
CA SER A 138 -12.10 3.30 0.94
C SER A 138 -12.56 4.73 1.11
N GLU A 139 -13.83 4.99 0.80
CA GLU A 139 -14.44 6.30 0.88
C GLU A 139 -15.78 6.21 1.63
N SER A 140 -16.09 7.20 2.45
CA SER A 140 -17.40 7.35 3.11
C SER A 140 -17.92 6.05 3.76
N ARG A 141 -18.86 5.36 3.13
CA ARG A 141 -19.51 4.16 3.68
C ARG A 141 -18.58 2.96 3.78
N THR A 142 -17.76 2.73 2.78
CA THR A 142 -16.81 1.61 2.78
C THR A 142 -15.67 1.86 3.77
N MET A 143 -15.30 3.12 4.02
CA MET A 143 -14.40 3.48 5.10
C MET A 143 -15.00 3.13 6.47
N ALA A 144 -16.27 3.52 6.72
CA ALA A 144 -16.96 3.16 7.96
C ALA A 144 -17.04 1.64 8.15
N ALA A 145 -17.36 0.90 7.08
CA ALA A 145 -17.35 -0.56 7.11
C ALA A 145 -15.95 -1.13 7.36
N GLY A 146 -14.90 -0.60 6.72
CA GLY A 146 -13.51 -1.01 6.95
C GLY A 146 -13.06 -0.80 8.40
N ILE A 147 -13.44 0.30 9.02
CA ILE A 147 -13.21 0.57 10.45
C ILE A 147 -13.97 -0.44 11.33
N LEU A 148 -15.21 -0.77 10.99
CA LEU A 148 -15.98 -1.79 11.70
C LEU A 148 -15.30 -3.17 11.60
N PHE A 149 -14.82 -3.57 10.42
CA PHE A 149 -14.06 -4.81 10.25
C PHE A 149 -12.78 -4.81 11.08
N ALA A 150 -12.06 -3.69 11.11
CA ALA A 150 -10.87 -3.54 11.96
C ALA A 150 -11.18 -3.80 13.43
N ALA A 151 -12.31 -3.25 13.94
CA ALA A 151 -12.76 -3.48 15.31
C ALA A 151 -13.22 -4.92 15.56
N ILE A 152 -13.97 -5.54 14.62
CA ILE A 152 -14.46 -6.93 14.76
C ILE A 152 -13.29 -7.92 14.84
N TYR A 153 -12.27 -7.73 14.00
CA TYR A 153 -11.10 -8.62 13.93
C TYR A 153 -9.93 -8.19 14.81
N ASP A 154 -10.13 -7.16 15.65
CA ASP A 154 -9.11 -6.62 16.56
C ASP A 154 -7.76 -6.45 15.84
N ARG A 155 -7.74 -5.64 14.80
CA ARG A 155 -6.53 -5.40 14.03
C ARG A 155 -6.42 -3.98 13.50
N PRO A 156 -5.22 -3.38 13.49
CA PRO A 156 -5.01 -2.07 12.91
C PRO A 156 -5.17 -2.09 11.40
N VAL A 157 -5.71 -1.00 10.85
CA VAL A 157 -5.78 -0.73 9.42
C VAL A 157 -5.20 0.64 9.11
N HIS A 158 -4.63 0.78 7.93
CA HIS A 158 -4.22 2.06 7.38
C HIS A 158 -5.26 2.53 6.35
N ILE A 159 -5.96 3.62 6.64
CA ILE A 159 -6.86 4.26 5.69
C ILE A 159 -6.02 5.17 4.80
N ALA A 160 -5.94 4.86 3.50
CA ALA A 160 -5.12 5.60 2.55
C ALA A 160 -5.84 6.87 2.05
N HIS A 161 -5.07 7.89 1.64
CA HIS A 161 -5.48 9.09 0.90
C HIS A 161 -6.85 9.67 1.29
N VAL A 162 -7.10 9.85 2.58
CA VAL A 162 -8.32 10.47 3.12
C VAL A 162 -8.47 11.90 2.60
N SER A 163 -9.64 12.24 2.04
CA SER A 163 -9.86 13.50 1.35
C SER A 163 -11.01 14.34 1.88
N LEU A 164 -11.93 13.76 2.67
CA LEU A 164 -13.12 14.43 3.16
C LEU A 164 -13.02 14.74 4.67
N LYS A 165 -13.58 15.89 5.07
CA LYS A 165 -13.60 16.32 6.47
C LYS A 165 -14.34 15.33 7.37
N GLU A 166 -15.48 14.83 6.93
CA GLU A 166 -16.31 13.86 7.64
C GLU A 166 -15.58 12.53 7.85
N GLU A 167 -14.73 12.12 6.93
CA GLU A 167 -13.89 10.94 7.04
C GLU A 167 -12.83 11.10 8.13
N ILE A 168 -12.21 12.27 8.20
CA ILE A 168 -11.25 12.62 9.27
C ILE A 168 -11.95 12.57 10.63
N LEU A 169 -13.17 13.09 10.74
CA LEU A 169 -13.94 13.06 11.98
C LEU A 169 -14.31 11.63 12.40
N LEU A 170 -14.68 10.78 11.43
CA LEU A 170 -14.97 9.37 11.68
C LEU A 170 -13.73 8.62 12.18
N ILE A 171 -12.59 8.79 11.51
CA ILE A 171 -11.32 8.16 11.90
C ILE A 171 -10.91 8.63 13.32
N LYS A 172 -11.05 9.94 13.60
CA LYS A 172 -10.77 10.47 14.93
C LYS A 172 -11.65 9.80 15.99
N ALA A 173 -12.96 9.72 15.76
CA ALA A 173 -13.89 9.08 16.69
C ALA A 173 -13.58 7.59 16.90
N ALA A 174 -13.18 6.88 15.83
CA ALA A 174 -12.76 5.49 15.94
C ALA A 174 -11.50 5.34 16.80
N LYS A 175 -10.48 6.18 16.58
CA LYS A 175 -9.24 6.18 17.38
C LYS A 175 -9.44 6.50 18.86
N GLU A 176 -10.45 7.27 19.20
CA GLU A 176 -10.80 7.59 20.60
C GLU A 176 -11.46 6.39 21.33
N LYS A 177 -11.90 5.38 20.59
CA LYS A 177 -12.54 4.17 21.13
C LYS A 177 -11.61 2.95 21.21
N GLY A 178 -10.46 2.99 20.60
CA GLY A 178 -9.44 1.96 20.61
C GLY A 178 -9.13 1.48 19.22
#